data_d3bb60948032aa2fec7bf79076cf47a0
#
_entry.id   d3bb60948032aa2fec7bf79076cf47a0
#
_cell.length_a   1.000
_cell.length_b   1.000
_cell.length_c   1.000
_cell.angle_alpha   90.00
_cell.angle_beta   90.00
_cell.angle_gamma   90.00
#
_symmetry.space_group_name_H-M   'P 1'
#
loop_
_entity.id
_entity.type
_entity.pdbx_description
1 polymer ?
#
loop_
_entity_poly.entity_id
_entity_poly.type
_entity_poly.pdbx_seq_one_letter_code
_entity_poly.pdbx_strand_id
1 'polypeptide(L)'
;VRAQDIEQLEGHQHFRFMDRQIGLVSARQILRSGAPAPAAETLPVVVVGDHDRLYGIAVDRYVGERTLVVQPLDPRLGKVQDVMAGSLMDDGTPLLILDVEDMLLSVQKLVEGGRLARVDGGGPVAQARRRKRVLVVDDSLTVRELERKLLLNRGFDVAVAVDGMDGWNMLRNE
;
A
#
# COMPACT_ATOMS: atom_id res chain seq x y z
N VAL A 1 9.58 17.22 5.59
CA VAL A 1 10.88 16.57 5.79
C VAL A 1 11.66 16.66 4.50
N ARG A 2 12.92 17.10 4.53
CA ARG A 2 13.76 17.13 3.33
C ARG A 2 14.27 15.72 3.05
N ALA A 3 14.42 15.38 1.78
CA ALA A 3 14.91 14.04 1.38
C ALA A 3 16.28 13.69 2.01
N GLN A 4 17.15 14.70 2.20
CA GLN A 4 18.47 14.53 2.84
C GLN A 4 18.39 14.24 4.36
N ASP A 5 17.28 14.54 5.02
CA ASP A 5 17.06 14.32 6.46
C ASP A 5 16.43 12.93 6.73
N ILE A 6 16.23 12.13 5.67
CA ILE A 6 15.70 10.77 5.75
C ILE A 6 16.86 9.80 5.87
N GLU A 7 16.93 9.11 6.98
CA GLU A 7 17.94 8.08 7.27
C GLU A 7 17.38 6.70 6.97
N GLN A 8 18.26 5.77 6.57
CA GLN A 8 17.89 4.38 6.36
C GLN A 8 18.52 3.51 7.44
N LEU A 9 17.70 2.84 8.24
CA LEU A 9 18.12 1.94 9.29
C LEU A 9 17.39 0.60 9.11
N GLU A 10 18.15 -0.51 9.04
CA GLU A 10 17.61 -1.88 8.89
C GLU A 10 16.63 -2.06 7.72
N GLY A 11 16.83 -1.31 6.64
CA GLY A 11 15.96 -1.36 5.46
C GLY A 11 14.69 -0.51 5.56
N HIS A 12 14.49 0.20 6.67
CA HIS A 12 13.38 1.11 6.89
C HIS A 12 13.85 2.56 6.88
N GLN A 13 12.99 3.45 6.36
CA GLN A 13 13.27 4.88 6.36
C GLN A 13 12.78 5.53 7.65
N HIS A 14 13.61 6.42 8.20
CA HIS A 14 13.33 7.14 9.43
C HIS A 14 13.68 8.63 9.26
N PHE A 15 13.12 9.47 10.08
CA PHE A 15 13.50 10.86 10.19
C PHE A 15 13.38 11.33 11.64
N ARG A 16 14.04 12.44 11.97
CA ARG A 16 14.02 13.00 13.31
C ARG A 16 12.82 13.93 13.50
N PHE A 17 12.03 13.68 14.52
CA PHE A 17 10.90 14.48 14.95
C PHE A 17 10.93 14.68 16.47
N MET A 18 10.98 15.95 16.94
CA MET A 18 11.03 16.27 18.37
C MET A 18 12.05 15.40 19.16
N ASP A 19 13.29 15.35 18.68
CA ASP A 19 14.39 14.56 19.25
C ASP A 19 14.19 13.04 19.28
N ARG A 20 13.16 12.53 18.65
CA ARG A 20 12.90 11.10 18.46
C ARG A 20 13.10 10.71 17.01
N GLN A 21 13.66 9.54 16.80
CA GLN A 21 13.72 8.92 15.48
C GLN A 21 12.45 8.12 15.25
N ILE A 22 11.65 8.48 14.26
CA ILE A 22 10.39 7.82 13.95
C ILE A 22 10.38 7.26 12.52
N GLY A 23 9.69 6.14 12.33
CA GLY A 23 9.59 5.48 11.04
C GLY A 23 8.81 6.33 10.03
N LEU A 24 9.20 6.27 8.76
CA LEU A 24 8.57 6.98 7.65
C LEU A 24 7.96 5.98 6.66
N VAL A 25 6.69 6.17 6.35
CA VAL A 25 5.91 5.30 5.45
C VAL A 25 5.12 6.15 4.46
N SER A 26 4.96 5.69 3.23
CA SER A 26 4.13 6.38 2.25
C SER A 26 2.64 6.11 2.47
N ALA A 27 1.80 7.15 2.47
CA ALA A 27 0.35 7.02 2.46
C ALA A 27 -0.14 6.19 1.28
N ARG A 28 0.49 6.34 0.11
CA ARG A 28 0.17 5.55 -1.10
C ARG A 28 0.36 4.06 -0.89
N GLN A 29 1.36 3.67 -0.09
CA GLN A 29 1.61 2.27 0.21
C GLN A 29 0.58 1.70 1.18
N ILE A 30 0.21 2.45 2.22
CA ILE A 30 -0.84 2.06 3.17
C ILE A 30 -2.16 1.89 2.42
N LEU A 31 -2.55 2.90 1.64
CA LEU A 31 -3.80 2.94 0.89
C LEU A 31 -3.77 2.10 -0.42
N ARG A 32 -2.66 1.38 -0.65
CA ARG A 32 -2.45 0.53 -1.85
C ARG A 32 -2.67 1.26 -3.18
N SER A 33 -2.40 2.55 -3.21
CA SER A 33 -2.40 3.34 -4.44
C SER A 33 -1.18 2.98 -5.28
N GLY A 34 -1.40 2.47 -6.49
CA GLY A 34 -0.33 1.94 -7.35
C GLY A 34 0.54 3.01 -8.04
N ALA A 35 0.26 4.29 -7.85
CA ALA A 35 1.03 5.35 -8.49
C ALA A 35 2.36 5.58 -7.75
N PRO A 36 3.51 5.70 -8.45
CA PRO A 36 4.77 6.06 -7.83
C PRO A 36 4.71 7.46 -7.23
N ALA A 37 5.40 7.68 -6.10
CA ALA A 37 5.55 9.01 -5.55
C ALA A 37 6.44 9.85 -6.47
N PRO A 38 6.10 11.12 -6.75
CA PRO A 38 7.00 12.01 -7.45
C PRO A 38 8.26 12.24 -6.61
N ALA A 39 9.41 12.25 -7.26
CA ALA A 39 10.65 12.66 -6.61
C ALA A 39 10.52 14.14 -6.20
N ALA A 40 10.65 14.42 -4.92
CA ALA A 40 10.58 15.78 -4.39
C ALA A 40 11.71 16.01 -3.38
N GLU A 41 12.30 17.19 -3.40
CA GLU A 41 13.32 17.58 -2.43
C GLU A 41 12.76 17.68 -1.00
N THR A 42 11.46 17.95 -0.88
CA THR A 42 10.76 18.05 0.40
C THR A 42 9.48 17.25 0.35
N LEU A 43 9.32 16.35 1.31
CA LEU A 43 8.15 15.49 1.44
C LEU A 43 7.24 16.05 2.54
N PRO A 44 5.96 16.34 2.25
CA PRO A 44 4.98 16.60 3.29
C PRO A 44 4.75 15.34 4.12
N VAL A 45 4.84 15.45 5.44
CA VAL A 45 4.70 14.31 6.36
C VAL A 45 3.70 14.66 7.45
N VAL A 46 2.71 13.81 7.64
CA VAL A 46 1.77 13.85 8.77
C VAL A 46 2.27 12.88 9.82
N VAL A 47 2.49 13.33 11.04
CA VAL A 47 2.87 12.46 12.15
C VAL A 47 1.60 11.95 12.82
N VAL A 48 1.49 10.64 12.92
CA VAL A 48 0.34 9.94 13.52
C VAL A 48 0.81 8.94 14.57
N GLY A 49 -0.02 8.71 15.56
CA GLY A 49 0.23 7.73 16.61
C GLY A 49 0.02 8.29 18.00
N ASP A 50 0.44 7.51 18.99
CA ASP A 50 0.40 7.85 20.40
C ASP A 50 1.82 8.07 20.97
N HIS A 51 1.93 8.27 22.31
CA HIS A 51 3.20 8.54 22.98
C HIS A 51 4.29 7.48 22.73
N ASP A 52 3.89 6.22 22.50
CA ASP A 52 4.82 5.10 22.38
C ASP A 52 5.07 4.71 20.91
N ARG A 53 4.10 4.93 20.04
CA ARG A 53 4.15 4.53 18.63
C ARG A 53 3.83 5.71 17.72
N LEU A 54 4.86 6.37 17.23
CA LEU A 54 4.76 7.46 16.26
C LEU A 54 5.31 7.01 14.91
N TYR A 55 4.56 7.35 13.86
CA TYR A 55 4.98 7.17 12.47
C TYR A 55 4.76 8.45 11.68
N GLY A 56 5.69 8.76 10.79
CA GLY A 56 5.51 9.76 9.75
C GLY A 56 4.86 9.15 8.53
N ILE A 57 3.73 9.68 8.12
CA ILE A 57 3.06 9.28 6.88
C ILE A 57 3.36 10.34 5.82
N ALA A 58 4.18 9.97 4.82
CA ALA A 58 4.43 10.84 3.68
C ALA A 58 3.18 10.92 2.79
N VAL A 59 2.73 12.13 2.53
CA VAL A 59 1.55 12.43 1.71
C VAL A 59 1.96 13.23 0.47
N ASP A 60 1.07 13.33 -0.51
CA ASP A 60 1.37 14.05 -1.75
C ASP A 60 1.40 15.56 -1.55
N ARG A 61 0.48 16.06 -0.74
CA ARG A 61 0.37 17.48 -0.40
C ARG A 61 -0.45 17.67 0.87
N TYR A 62 -0.22 18.78 1.53
CA TYR A 62 -1.06 19.26 2.61
C TYR A 62 -2.07 20.26 2.04
N VAL A 63 -3.37 20.02 2.30
CA VAL A 63 -4.48 20.83 1.74
C VAL A 63 -5.01 21.84 2.76
N GLY A 64 -4.71 21.64 4.03
CA GLY A 64 -5.16 22.45 5.13
C GLY A 64 -6.12 21.75 6.07
N GLU A 65 -6.65 22.51 7.04
CA GLU A 65 -7.61 22.04 8.03
C GLU A 65 -9.02 22.46 7.63
N ARG A 66 -9.98 21.55 7.80
CA ARG A 66 -11.38 21.76 7.46
C ARG A 66 -12.28 21.14 8.52
N THR A 67 -13.40 21.79 8.78
CA THR A 67 -14.50 21.18 9.53
C THR A 67 -15.34 20.36 8.58
N LEU A 68 -15.55 19.08 8.91
CA LEU A 68 -16.24 18.13 8.05
C LEU A 68 -17.47 17.56 8.75
N VAL A 69 -18.52 17.29 7.98
CA VAL A 69 -19.67 16.53 8.43
C VAL A 69 -19.38 15.06 8.19
N VAL A 70 -19.12 14.34 9.27
CA VAL A 70 -18.80 12.91 9.23
C VAL A 70 -20.03 12.09 8.86
N GLN A 71 -19.94 11.27 7.83
CA GLN A 71 -20.98 10.33 7.39
C GLN A 71 -20.46 8.90 7.55
N PRO A 72 -21.16 8.04 8.29
CA PRO A 72 -20.77 6.63 8.39
C PRO A 72 -20.83 5.97 7.01
N LEU A 73 -19.96 4.99 6.77
CA LEU A 73 -20.02 4.17 5.58
C LEU A 73 -21.27 3.30 5.57
N ASP A 74 -21.77 2.95 4.39
CA ASP A 74 -22.90 2.04 4.25
C ASP A 74 -22.56 0.68 4.89
N PRO A 75 -23.40 0.16 5.84
CA PRO A 75 -23.14 -1.11 6.51
C PRO A 75 -22.93 -2.30 5.59
N ARG A 76 -23.45 -2.25 4.35
CA ARG A 76 -23.25 -3.29 3.32
C ARG A 76 -21.80 -3.40 2.86
N LEU A 77 -20.99 -2.38 3.03
CA LEU A 77 -19.56 -2.42 2.70
C LEU A 77 -18.75 -3.23 3.72
N GLY A 78 -19.32 -3.53 4.89
CA GLY A 78 -18.60 -4.12 6.00
C GLY A 78 -17.47 -3.21 6.49
N LYS A 79 -16.46 -3.79 7.13
CA LYS A 79 -15.28 -3.02 7.56
C LYS A 79 -14.39 -2.72 6.35
N VAL A 80 -14.24 -1.45 6.01
CA VAL A 80 -13.27 -0.97 5.02
C VAL A 80 -11.95 -0.69 5.73
N GLN A 81 -10.88 -1.33 5.28
CA GLN A 81 -9.56 -1.21 5.91
C GLN A 81 -9.05 0.23 5.84
N ASP A 82 -8.49 0.72 6.94
CA ASP A 82 -7.89 2.05 7.09
C ASP A 82 -8.87 3.22 6.92
N VAL A 83 -10.19 2.96 6.80
CA VAL A 83 -11.23 3.98 6.60
C VAL A 83 -12.29 3.89 7.68
N MET A 84 -12.53 5.02 8.35
CA MET A 84 -13.53 5.14 9.42
C MET A 84 -14.88 5.64 8.88
N ALA A 85 -14.87 6.62 8.00
CA ALA A 85 -16.07 7.31 7.54
C ALA A 85 -15.83 8.02 6.20
N GLY A 86 -16.89 8.61 5.64
CA GLY A 86 -16.83 9.53 4.51
C GLY A 86 -17.24 10.95 4.89
N SER A 87 -17.01 11.88 3.99
CA SER A 87 -17.54 13.24 4.04
C SER A 87 -17.63 13.82 2.65
N LEU A 88 -18.32 14.94 2.50
CA LEU A 88 -18.32 15.75 1.29
C LEU A 88 -17.67 17.10 1.59
N MET A 89 -16.90 17.58 0.65
CA MET A 89 -16.41 18.96 0.67
C MET A 89 -17.50 19.92 0.22
N ASP A 90 -17.29 21.23 0.42
CA ASP A 90 -18.25 22.29 0.05
C ASP A 90 -18.57 22.28 -1.47
N ASP A 91 -17.64 21.81 -2.29
CA ASP A 91 -17.81 21.67 -3.75
C ASP A 91 -18.46 20.34 -4.16
N GLY A 92 -18.89 19.52 -3.21
CA GLY A 92 -19.47 18.20 -3.44
C GLY A 92 -18.44 17.08 -3.66
N THR A 93 -17.14 17.38 -3.61
CA THR A 93 -16.10 16.34 -3.77
C THR A 93 -16.14 15.37 -2.59
N PRO A 94 -16.26 14.05 -2.83
CA PRO A 94 -16.23 13.07 -1.76
C PRO A 94 -14.80 12.89 -1.21
N LEU A 95 -14.70 12.71 0.09
CA LEU A 95 -13.45 12.36 0.76
C LEU A 95 -13.67 11.24 1.78
N LEU A 96 -12.60 10.53 2.09
CA LEU A 96 -12.58 9.47 3.09
C LEU A 96 -11.86 9.96 4.34
N ILE A 97 -12.44 9.65 5.49
CA ILE A 97 -11.84 9.89 6.80
C ILE A 97 -11.13 8.60 7.20
N LEU A 98 -9.82 8.69 7.40
CA LEU A 98 -8.99 7.55 7.70
C LEU A 98 -9.06 7.18 9.18
N ASP A 99 -8.97 5.88 9.45
CA ASP A 99 -8.86 5.33 10.80
C ASP A 99 -7.37 5.21 11.16
N VAL A 100 -6.90 6.06 12.08
CA VAL A 100 -5.50 6.12 12.47
C VAL A 100 -5.04 4.82 13.14
N GLU A 101 -5.88 4.20 13.96
CA GLU A 101 -5.53 2.94 14.63
C GLU A 101 -5.36 1.80 13.61
N ASP A 102 -6.29 1.66 12.68
CA ASP A 102 -6.17 0.69 11.59
C ASP A 102 -4.94 0.97 10.70
N MET A 103 -4.65 2.24 10.42
CA MET A 103 -3.45 2.64 9.67
C MET A 103 -2.17 2.24 10.39
N LEU A 104 -2.08 2.42 11.70
CA LEU A 104 -0.92 1.99 12.49
C LEU A 104 -0.74 0.47 12.44
N LEU A 105 -1.83 -0.31 12.51
CA LEU A 105 -1.79 -1.76 12.33
C LEU A 105 -1.34 -2.15 10.93
N SER A 106 -1.78 -1.41 9.91
CA SER A 106 -1.36 -1.63 8.52
C SER A 106 0.14 -1.34 8.33
N VAL A 107 0.65 -0.26 8.95
CA VAL A 107 2.08 0.07 8.96
C VAL A 107 2.88 -1.06 9.62
N GLN A 108 2.44 -1.52 10.80
CA GLN A 108 3.13 -2.60 11.51
C GLN A 108 3.23 -3.88 10.65
N LYS A 109 2.16 -4.28 9.98
CA LYS A 109 2.16 -5.43 9.05
C LYS A 109 3.10 -5.23 7.86
N LEU A 110 3.26 -4.00 7.37
CA LEU A 110 4.20 -3.68 6.29
C LEU A 110 5.65 -3.79 6.79
N VAL A 111 5.95 -3.30 8.00
CA VAL A 111 7.25 -3.40 8.64
C VAL A 111 7.61 -4.87 8.87
N GLU A 112 6.79 -5.62 9.58
CA GLU A 112 7.02 -7.04 9.89
C GLU A 112 7.14 -7.91 8.63
N GLY A 113 6.38 -7.55 7.59
CA GLY A 113 6.43 -8.24 6.29
C GLY A 113 7.62 -7.87 5.41
N GLY A 114 8.49 -6.94 5.82
CA GLY A 114 9.62 -6.44 5.03
C GLY A 114 9.19 -5.86 3.68
N ARG A 115 8.00 -5.26 3.60
CA ARG A 115 7.38 -4.79 2.36
C ARG A 115 7.32 -3.27 2.23
N LEU A 116 8.02 -2.55 3.12
CA LEU A 116 8.08 -1.10 3.04
C LEU A 116 8.84 -0.65 1.79
N ALA A 117 8.20 0.17 0.97
CA ALA A 117 8.84 0.83 -0.16
C ALA A 117 9.44 2.16 0.28
N ARG A 118 10.47 2.61 -0.42
CA ARG A 118 11.09 3.93 -0.17
C ARG A 118 10.14 5.06 -0.52
N VAL A 119 10.18 6.11 0.27
CA VAL A 119 9.29 7.28 0.15
C VAL A 119 9.90 8.39 -0.70
N ASP A 120 11.23 8.43 -0.76
CA ASP A 120 12.03 9.52 -1.36
C ASP A 120 12.14 9.47 -2.89
N GLY A 121 11.47 8.54 -3.58
CA GLY A 121 11.50 8.45 -5.05
C GLY A 121 12.90 8.33 -5.70
N GLY A 122 13.95 8.42 -4.92
CA GLY A 122 15.36 8.52 -5.33
C GLY A 122 16.16 7.23 -5.20
N GLY A 123 15.53 6.10 -5.31
CA GLY A 123 16.22 4.82 -5.41
C GLY A 123 15.68 4.03 -6.59
N PRO A 124 16.41 3.01 -7.09
CA PRO A 124 15.79 2.08 -7.98
C PRO A 124 14.47 1.70 -7.31
N VAL A 125 13.34 1.92 -7.99
CA VAL A 125 12.06 1.31 -7.65
C VAL A 125 12.44 -0.07 -7.15
N ALA A 126 12.28 -0.33 -5.83
CA ALA A 126 12.61 -1.62 -5.25
C ALA A 126 11.97 -2.57 -6.22
N GLN A 127 12.80 -3.29 -6.96
CA GLN A 127 12.43 -4.03 -8.17
C GLN A 127 11.04 -4.54 -7.92
N ALA A 128 10.05 -4.01 -8.66
CA ALA A 128 8.66 -4.42 -8.50
C ALA A 128 8.79 -5.92 -8.34
N ARG A 129 8.63 -6.45 -7.12
CA ARG A 129 9.00 -7.84 -6.79
C ARG A 129 8.34 -8.59 -7.90
N ARG A 130 9.13 -9.13 -8.85
CA ARG A 130 8.59 -9.81 -10.04
C ARG A 130 7.47 -10.65 -9.50
N ARG A 131 6.24 -10.29 -9.87
CA ARG A 131 5.06 -10.99 -9.36
C ARG A 131 5.39 -12.44 -9.56
N LYS A 132 5.37 -13.22 -8.46
CA LYS A 132 5.67 -14.65 -8.59
C LYS A 132 4.73 -15.18 -9.63
N ARG A 133 5.28 -15.81 -10.64
CA ARG A 133 4.47 -16.45 -11.68
C ARG A 133 4.01 -17.80 -11.16
N VAL A 134 2.76 -18.08 -11.38
CA VAL A 134 2.12 -19.34 -11.01
C VAL A 134 1.49 -19.94 -12.26
N LEU A 135 1.82 -21.17 -12.57
CA LEU A 135 1.16 -21.93 -13.61
C LEU A 135 0.07 -22.79 -12.96
N VAL A 136 -1.17 -22.57 -13.37
CA VAL A 136 -2.34 -23.39 -12.99
C VAL A 136 -2.58 -24.40 -14.08
N VAL A 137 -2.59 -25.68 -13.72
CA VAL A 137 -2.82 -26.79 -14.65
C VAL A 137 -4.04 -27.57 -14.15
N ASP A 138 -5.14 -27.47 -14.87
CA ASP A 138 -6.40 -28.15 -14.54
C ASP A 138 -7.21 -28.36 -15.82
N ASP A 139 -7.81 -29.55 -15.97
CA ASP A 139 -8.62 -29.90 -17.14
C ASP A 139 -10.01 -29.25 -17.10
N SER A 140 -10.52 -28.91 -15.91
CA SER A 140 -11.78 -28.22 -15.74
C SER A 140 -11.64 -26.71 -16.00
N LEU A 141 -12.29 -26.21 -17.03
CA LEU A 141 -12.31 -24.78 -17.34
C LEU A 141 -12.79 -23.95 -16.15
N THR A 142 -13.81 -24.41 -15.44
CA THR A 142 -14.42 -23.68 -14.32
C THR A 142 -13.44 -23.57 -13.13
N VAL A 143 -12.78 -24.69 -12.77
CA VAL A 143 -11.79 -24.72 -11.68
C VAL A 143 -10.60 -23.84 -12.05
N ARG A 144 -10.04 -24.02 -13.23
CA ARG A 144 -8.91 -23.26 -13.74
C ARG A 144 -9.14 -21.75 -13.72
N GLU A 145 -10.33 -21.27 -14.16
CA GLU A 145 -10.67 -19.84 -14.12
C GLU A 145 -10.92 -19.33 -12.70
N LEU A 146 -11.46 -20.15 -11.81
CA LEU A 146 -11.63 -19.80 -10.41
C LEU A 146 -10.25 -19.61 -9.73
N GLU A 147 -9.36 -20.58 -9.89
CA GLU A 147 -8.00 -20.53 -9.33
C GLU A 147 -7.21 -19.36 -9.90
N ARG A 148 -7.29 -19.13 -11.21
CA ARG A 148 -6.68 -17.97 -11.86
C ARG A 148 -7.13 -16.66 -11.23
N LYS A 149 -8.45 -16.46 -11.05
CA LYS A 149 -9.00 -15.25 -10.42
C LYS A 149 -8.54 -15.08 -8.98
N LEU A 150 -8.54 -16.14 -8.19
CA LEU A 150 -8.10 -16.10 -6.79
C LEU A 150 -6.61 -15.71 -6.67
N LEU A 151 -5.75 -16.27 -7.52
CA LEU A 151 -4.32 -15.97 -7.53
C LEU A 151 -4.02 -14.56 -8.05
N LEU A 152 -4.71 -14.11 -9.11
CA LEU A 152 -4.60 -12.73 -9.60
C LEU A 152 -4.97 -11.71 -8.50
N ASN A 153 -6.05 -11.97 -7.76
CA ASN A 153 -6.48 -11.11 -6.65
C ASN A 153 -5.46 -11.09 -5.48
N ARG A 154 -4.61 -12.12 -5.38
CA ARG A 154 -3.50 -12.18 -4.42
C ARG A 154 -2.21 -11.57 -4.95
N GLY A 155 -2.23 -11.01 -6.17
CA GLY A 155 -1.10 -10.29 -6.77
C GLY A 155 -0.07 -11.18 -7.47
N PHE A 156 -0.41 -12.44 -7.77
CA PHE A 156 0.41 -13.31 -8.60
C PHE A 156 0.22 -12.98 -10.09
N ASP A 157 1.24 -13.27 -10.90
CA ASP A 157 1.12 -13.37 -12.35
C ASP A 157 0.74 -14.82 -12.68
N VAL A 158 -0.34 -15.05 -13.41
CA VAL A 158 -0.93 -16.40 -13.55
C VAL A 158 -1.03 -16.78 -15.00
N ALA A 159 -0.32 -17.84 -15.35
CA ALA A 159 -0.50 -18.59 -16.58
C ALA A 159 -1.43 -19.80 -16.33
N VAL A 160 -2.12 -20.26 -17.36
CA VAL A 160 -3.03 -21.39 -17.27
C VAL A 160 -2.74 -22.40 -18.37
N ALA A 161 -2.83 -23.70 -18.04
CA ALA A 161 -2.70 -24.80 -18.97
C ALA A 161 -3.86 -25.79 -18.78
N VAL A 162 -4.26 -26.45 -19.85
CA VAL A 162 -5.42 -27.36 -19.83
C VAL A 162 -5.06 -28.77 -19.35
N ASP A 163 -3.78 -29.14 -19.49
CA ASP A 163 -3.26 -30.43 -19.03
C ASP A 163 -1.75 -30.35 -18.75
N GLY A 164 -1.18 -31.46 -18.27
CA GLY A 164 0.23 -31.54 -17.92
C GLY A 164 1.18 -31.36 -19.13
N MET A 165 0.75 -31.78 -20.33
CA MET A 165 1.55 -31.63 -21.56
C MET A 165 1.59 -30.16 -21.99
N ASP A 166 0.45 -29.49 -21.96
CA ASP A 166 0.33 -28.06 -22.25
C ASP A 166 1.16 -27.24 -21.25
N GLY A 167 1.02 -27.55 -19.96
CA GLY A 167 1.84 -26.93 -18.90
C GLY A 167 3.34 -27.13 -19.09
N TRP A 168 3.76 -28.31 -19.46
CA TRP A 168 5.16 -28.61 -19.75
C TRP A 168 5.70 -27.82 -20.94
N ASN A 169 4.90 -27.73 -22.01
CA ASN A 169 5.28 -26.98 -23.20
C ASN A 169 5.42 -25.48 -22.90
N MET A 170 4.54 -24.93 -22.06
CA MET A 170 4.65 -23.53 -21.62
C MET A 170 5.94 -23.26 -20.84
N LEU A 171 6.31 -24.16 -19.93
CA LEU A 171 7.55 -24.02 -19.13
C LEU A 171 8.82 -24.14 -19.98
N ARG A 172 8.80 -24.89 -21.07
CA ARG A 172 9.98 -25.04 -21.94
C ARG A 172 10.20 -23.87 -22.89
N ASN A 173 9.18 -23.10 -23.18
CA ASN A 173 9.24 -21.98 -24.12
C ASN A 173 9.46 -20.61 -23.44
N GLU A 174 9.67 -20.61 -22.12
CA GLU A 174 10.06 -19.45 -21.33
C GLU A 174 11.57 -19.45 -21.02
#